data_327b9d46fecee8d5e2b4868f06ab650a
#
_entry.id   327b9d46fecee8d5e2b4868f06ab650a
#
_cell.length_a   1.000
_cell.length_b   1.000
_cell.length_c   1.000
_cell.angle_alpha   90.00
_cell.angle_beta   90.00
_cell.angle_gamma   90.00
#
_symmetry.space_group_name_H-M   'P 1'
#
loop_
_entity.id
_entity.type
_entity.pdbx_description
1 polymer ?
#
loop_
_entity_poly.entity_id
_entity_poly.type
_entity_poly.pdbx_seq_one_letter_code
_entity_poly.pdbx_strand_id
1 'polypeptide(L)'
;MNSPYMKADRKTTLKDVAREANVSLSTASHAINGTAPLTTQVRERVVEAARTLGYLENRRQKATIATLRVVLLAMTNDAAPQSDLNMVSWTMLNGFRRECERRGIRIVPYVSTTSRIDPVAVAAAADGDNVDGIVVLNDDRPQLVQALSALGRPVVLINGEDPAMIVDTVTAENRFGARLGIEHLLSLGHRNILHITWKGRTTIRRRYDGYSDAYLAAGLAVPSDMVVEVESYEPQWGEAAIRRLLAEERPLRKATAIFCAADNLALGCLKALTEAGIRVPDDVSVLGFDDIMPAAFSAPPLSTIQLPADRLGGAALALLEQRLVAADPTRPAHRLELGCRLVLRGSIAPPPR
;
A
#
# COMPACT_ATOMS: atom_id res chain seq x y z
N MET A 1 46.61 -16.00 -0.33
CA MET A 1 45.27 -15.72 0.23
C MET A 1 44.30 -15.62 -0.90
N ASN A 2 43.58 -16.69 -1.17
CA ASN A 2 42.66 -16.80 -2.30
C ASN A 2 41.28 -16.23 -1.92
N SER A 3 40.85 -15.20 -2.62
CA SER A 3 39.48 -14.67 -2.58
C SER A 3 38.51 -15.65 -3.27
N PRO A 4 37.38 -16.04 -2.67
CA PRO A 4 36.39 -16.84 -3.37
C PRO A 4 35.56 -15.94 -4.28
N TYR A 5 35.79 -16.03 -5.57
CA TYR A 5 34.91 -15.48 -6.60
C TYR A 5 33.49 -16.07 -6.43
N MET A 6 32.53 -15.20 -6.22
CA MET A 6 31.10 -15.52 -6.29
C MET A 6 30.80 -16.14 -7.65
N LYS A 7 30.40 -17.42 -7.64
CA LYS A 7 29.82 -18.07 -8.83
C LYS A 7 28.57 -17.28 -9.22
N ALA A 8 28.55 -16.74 -10.42
CA ALA A 8 27.37 -16.19 -11.06
C ALA A 8 26.23 -17.21 -10.99
N ASP A 9 25.06 -16.80 -10.50
CA ASP A 9 23.84 -17.63 -10.41
C ASP A 9 23.50 -18.17 -11.81
N ARG A 10 23.83 -19.42 -12.07
CA ARG A 10 23.54 -20.11 -13.32
C ARG A 10 22.04 -20.41 -13.38
N LYS A 11 21.30 -19.64 -14.19
CA LYS A 11 19.86 -19.82 -14.38
C LYS A 11 19.53 -21.27 -14.73
N THR A 12 18.69 -21.91 -13.92
CA THR A 12 18.20 -23.28 -14.12
C THR A 12 17.47 -23.40 -15.46
N THR A 13 17.83 -24.41 -16.24
CA THR A 13 17.27 -24.70 -17.57
C THR A 13 16.43 -25.97 -17.59
N LEU A 14 15.60 -26.14 -18.62
CA LEU A 14 14.84 -27.39 -18.81
C LEU A 14 15.75 -28.63 -18.95
N LYS A 15 16.99 -28.43 -19.43
CA LYS A 15 18.00 -29.52 -19.47
C LYS A 15 18.42 -29.96 -18.08
N ASP A 16 18.50 -29.02 -17.14
CA ASP A 16 18.84 -29.36 -15.75
C ASP A 16 17.70 -30.13 -15.08
N VAL A 17 16.43 -29.76 -15.35
CA VAL A 17 15.24 -30.50 -14.89
C VAL A 17 15.20 -31.91 -15.49
N ALA A 18 15.45 -32.05 -16.79
CA ALA A 18 15.47 -33.34 -17.45
C ALA A 18 16.54 -34.27 -16.86
N ARG A 19 17.74 -33.75 -16.60
CA ARG A 19 18.83 -34.45 -15.96
C ARG A 19 18.50 -34.91 -14.53
N GLU A 20 17.95 -34.01 -13.72
CA GLU A 20 17.54 -34.29 -12.33
C GLU A 20 16.43 -35.35 -12.27
N ALA A 21 15.44 -35.24 -13.15
CA ALA A 21 14.34 -36.21 -13.24
C ALA A 21 14.72 -37.51 -13.95
N ASN A 22 15.95 -37.64 -14.48
CA ASN A 22 16.44 -38.76 -15.28
C ASN A 22 15.50 -39.13 -16.44
N VAL A 23 15.16 -38.14 -17.25
CA VAL A 23 14.32 -38.28 -18.45
C VAL A 23 14.91 -37.51 -19.64
N SER A 24 14.39 -37.80 -20.86
CA SER A 24 14.77 -37.00 -22.02
C SER A 24 14.27 -35.55 -21.92
N LEU A 25 14.92 -34.61 -22.62
CA LEU A 25 14.47 -33.20 -22.70
C LEU A 25 13.04 -33.08 -23.22
N SER A 26 12.68 -33.94 -24.22
CA SER A 26 11.32 -34.00 -24.76
C SER A 26 10.32 -34.48 -23.70
N THR A 27 10.62 -35.51 -22.94
CA THR A 27 9.78 -36.01 -21.84
C THR A 27 9.59 -34.96 -20.76
N ALA A 28 10.65 -34.25 -20.35
CA ALA A 28 10.56 -33.17 -19.41
C ALA A 28 9.66 -32.03 -19.93
N SER A 29 9.80 -31.67 -21.22
CA SER A 29 8.94 -30.67 -21.87
C SER A 29 7.47 -31.07 -21.87
N HIS A 30 7.19 -32.32 -22.27
CA HIS A 30 5.81 -32.83 -22.29
C HIS A 30 5.19 -32.94 -20.89
N ALA A 31 5.95 -33.32 -19.88
CA ALA A 31 5.49 -33.42 -18.50
C ALA A 31 5.08 -32.05 -17.95
N ILE A 32 5.89 -31.02 -18.24
CA ILE A 32 5.65 -29.63 -17.76
C ILE A 32 4.55 -28.92 -18.54
N ASN A 33 4.42 -29.19 -19.84
CA ASN A 33 3.44 -28.54 -20.72
C ASN A 33 2.11 -29.31 -20.84
N GLY A 34 2.02 -30.52 -20.36
CA GLY A 34 0.82 -31.37 -20.48
C GLY A 34 0.50 -31.79 -21.92
N THR A 35 1.47 -31.76 -22.85
CA THR A 35 1.25 -31.93 -24.31
C THR A 35 1.33 -33.36 -24.82
N ALA A 36 1.62 -34.35 -23.95
CA ALA A 36 1.61 -35.74 -24.31
C ALA A 36 1.16 -36.64 -23.13
N PRO A 37 0.58 -37.82 -23.39
CA PRO A 37 0.24 -38.78 -22.37
C PRO A 37 1.54 -39.34 -21.76
N LEU A 38 1.73 -39.12 -20.47
CA LEU A 38 2.83 -39.64 -19.66
C LEU A 38 2.24 -40.34 -18.45
N THR A 39 2.94 -41.37 -17.95
CA THR A 39 2.53 -42.00 -16.68
C THR A 39 2.57 -41.00 -15.54
N THR A 40 1.66 -41.14 -14.57
CA THR A 40 1.57 -40.24 -13.39
C THR A 40 2.93 -40.16 -12.68
N GLN A 41 3.61 -41.29 -12.53
CA GLN A 41 4.91 -41.40 -11.86
C GLN A 41 6.01 -40.57 -12.56
N VAL A 42 6.06 -40.58 -13.90
CA VAL A 42 7.04 -39.81 -14.67
C VAL A 42 6.71 -38.28 -14.55
N ARG A 43 5.43 -37.95 -14.62
CA ARG A 43 4.99 -36.56 -14.47
C ARG A 43 5.34 -36.01 -13.10
N GLU A 44 5.03 -36.72 -12.03
CA GLU A 44 5.34 -36.31 -10.65
C GLU A 44 6.84 -36.12 -10.44
N ARG A 45 7.67 -37.04 -10.90
CA ARG A 45 9.12 -36.94 -10.79
C ARG A 45 9.69 -35.72 -11.50
N VAL A 46 9.19 -35.37 -12.70
CA VAL A 46 9.62 -34.17 -13.43
C VAL A 46 9.15 -32.91 -12.76
N VAL A 47 7.92 -32.87 -12.24
CA VAL A 47 7.37 -31.70 -11.53
C VAL A 47 8.13 -31.45 -10.23
N GLU A 48 8.48 -32.53 -9.50
CA GLU A 48 9.26 -32.40 -8.26
C GLU A 48 10.69 -31.89 -8.53
N ALA A 49 11.37 -32.44 -9.54
CA ALA A 49 12.68 -31.95 -9.98
C ALA A 49 12.61 -30.46 -10.39
N ALA A 50 11.55 -30.06 -11.10
CA ALA A 50 11.35 -28.67 -11.52
C ALA A 50 11.07 -27.73 -10.34
N ARG A 51 10.42 -28.19 -9.26
CA ARG A 51 10.24 -27.46 -8.01
C ARG A 51 11.55 -27.29 -7.26
N THR A 52 12.24 -28.40 -7.00
CA THR A 52 13.51 -28.45 -6.27
C THR A 52 14.57 -27.53 -6.87
N LEU A 53 14.61 -27.45 -8.21
CA LEU A 53 15.54 -26.60 -8.95
C LEU A 53 15.04 -25.16 -9.15
N GLY A 54 13.87 -24.78 -8.63
CA GLY A 54 13.27 -23.45 -8.82
C GLY A 54 12.91 -23.12 -10.28
N TYR A 55 12.87 -24.14 -11.18
CA TYR A 55 12.61 -23.94 -12.61
C TYR A 55 11.20 -23.45 -12.88
N LEU A 56 10.19 -23.95 -12.14
CA LEU A 56 8.78 -23.54 -12.32
C LEU A 56 8.55 -22.10 -11.91
N GLU A 57 9.18 -21.63 -10.82
CA GLU A 57 9.11 -20.24 -10.39
C GLU A 57 9.77 -19.30 -11.39
N ASN A 58 10.98 -19.65 -11.86
CA ASN A 58 11.68 -18.88 -12.90
C ASN A 58 10.89 -18.83 -14.23
N ARG A 59 10.21 -19.93 -14.58
CA ARG A 59 9.39 -20.01 -15.78
C ARG A 59 8.10 -19.19 -15.65
N ARG A 60 7.42 -19.26 -14.50
CA ARG A 60 6.25 -18.44 -14.19
C ARG A 60 6.60 -16.95 -14.28
N GLN A 61 7.69 -16.53 -13.63
CA GLN A 61 8.17 -15.14 -13.72
C GLN A 61 8.43 -14.70 -15.16
N LYS A 62 9.08 -15.53 -16.00
CA LYS A 62 9.34 -15.19 -17.41
C LYS A 62 8.08 -15.14 -18.27
N ALA A 63 7.15 -16.07 -18.11
CA ALA A 63 5.88 -16.06 -18.83
C ALA A 63 5.04 -14.85 -18.47
N THR A 64 4.99 -14.50 -17.18
CA THR A 64 4.27 -13.37 -16.64
C THR A 64 4.86 -12.05 -17.17
N ILE A 65 6.19 -11.88 -17.10
CA ILE A 65 6.89 -10.69 -17.64
C ILE A 65 6.65 -10.52 -19.16
N ALA A 66 6.51 -11.61 -19.90
CA ALA A 66 6.24 -11.55 -21.36
C ALA A 66 4.78 -11.16 -21.69
N THR A 67 3.86 -11.22 -20.74
CA THR A 67 2.42 -10.98 -20.96
C THR A 67 2.04 -9.51 -20.69
N LEU A 68 2.54 -8.89 -19.64
CA LEU A 68 2.29 -7.48 -19.31
C LEU A 68 3.37 -6.59 -19.93
N ARG A 69 3.03 -5.82 -20.96
CA ARG A 69 3.96 -4.94 -21.71
C ARG A 69 3.62 -3.46 -21.56
N VAL A 70 2.34 -3.16 -21.50
CA VAL A 70 1.82 -1.80 -21.46
C VAL A 70 0.78 -1.68 -20.36
N VAL A 71 1.00 -0.78 -19.42
CA VAL A 71 0.07 -0.50 -18.34
C VAL A 71 -0.37 0.95 -18.38
N LEU A 72 -1.67 1.19 -18.29
CA LEU A 72 -2.20 2.52 -18.07
C LEU A 72 -2.19 2.80 -16.57
N LEU A 73 -1.60 3.93 -16.17
CA LEU A 73 -1.62 4.43 -14.80
C LEU A 73 -2.53 5.66 -14.73
N ALA A 74 -3.73 5.46 -14.19
CA ALA A 74 -4.71 6.53 -13.98
C ALA A 74 -4.57 7.09 -12.56
N MET A 75 -4.45 8.41 -12.44
CA MET A 75 -4.33 9.13 -11.17
C MET A 75 -5.09 10.45 -11.17
N THR A 76 -5.45 10.89 -9.98
CA THR A 76 -6.04 12.20 -9.74
C THR A 76 -4.98 13.30 -9.78
N ASN A 77 -5.39 14.55 -9.97
CA ASN A 77 -4.46 15.69 -10.04
C ASN A 77 -3.65 15.88 -8.74
N ASP A 78 -4.26 15.64 -7.59
CA ASP A 78 -3.59 15.72 -6.28
C ASP A 78 -2.57 14.59 -6.02
N ALA A 79 -2.65 13.50 -6.78
CA ALA A 79 -1.68 12.42 -6.76
C ALA A 79 -0.52 12.62 -7.76
N ALA A 80 -0.61 13.63 -8.63
CA ALA A 80 0.39 13.90 -9.65
C ALA A 80 1.69 14.45 -9.03
N PRO A 81 2.85 14.28 -9.72
CA PRO A 81 4.16 14.70 -9.21
C PRO A 81 4.30 16.20 -8.89
N GLN A 82 3.42 17.04 -9.44
CA GLN A 82 3.40 18.49 -9.19
C GLN A 82 2.77 18.88 -7.85
N SER A 83 2.17 17.93 -7.13
CA SER A 83 1.59 18.20 -5.80
C SER A 83 2.67 18.03 -4.72
N ASP A 84 3.19 19.13 -4.21
CA ASP A 84 4.22 19.15 -3.16
C ASP A 84 3.76 18.54 -1.82
N LEU A 85 2.45 18.36 -1.65
CA LEU A 85 1.84 17.89 -0.40
C LEU A 85 1.60 16.37 -0.35
N ASN A 86 1.59 15.67 -1.49
CA ASN A 86 1.24 14.25 -1.52
C ASN A 86 2.47 13.33 -1.65
N MET A 87 3.37 13.42 -0.67
CA MET A 87 4.60 12.62 -0.64
C MET A 87 4.35 11.11 -0.63
N VAL A 88 3.25 10.66 -0.05
CA VAL A 88 2.86 9.25 -0.04
C VAL A 88 2.59 8.75 -1.45
N SER A 89 1.75 9.48 -2.21
CA SER A 89 1.46 9.15 -3.61
C SER A 89 2.71 9.19 -4.49
N TRP A 90 3.59 10.16 -4.25
CA TRP A 90 4.87 10.25 -4.95
C TRP A 90 5.77 9.03 -4.68
N THR A 91 5.83 8.56 -3.43
CA THR A 91 6.57 7.35 -3.07
C THR A 91 5.99 6.11 -3.73
N MET A 92 4.66 5.97 -3.75
CA MET A 92 3.95 4.89 -4.46
C MET A 92 4.25 4.91 -5.96
N LEU A 93 4.14 6.08 -6.58
CA LEU A 93 4.40 6.29 -8.01
C LEU A 93 5.85 5.93 -8.38
N ASN A 94 6.83 6.38 -7.60
CA ASN A 94 8.22 6.05 -7.84
C ASN A 94 8.51 4.56 -7.66
N GLY A 95 7.91 3.91 -6.66
CA GLY A 95 7.99 2.47 -6.50
C GLY A 95 7.42 1.72 -7.70
N PHE A 96 6.25 2.15 -8.18
CA PHE A 96 5.61 1.61 -9.38
C PHE A 96 6.47 1.79 -10.64
N ARG A 97 7.00 3.00 -10.88
CA ARG A 97 7.85 3.30 -12.03
C ARG A 97 9.12 2.45 -12.05
N ARG A 98 9.85 2.39 -10.93
CA ARG A 98 11.06 1.55 -10.80
C ARG A 98 10.76 0.09 -11.13
N GLU A 99 9.62 -0.42 -10.70
CA GLU A 99 9.27 -1.81 -10.95
C GLU A 99 8.87 -2.05 -12.41
N CYS A 100 8.17 -1.10 -13.06
CA CYS A 100 7.91 -1.13 -14.50
C CYS A 100 9.21 -1.09 -15.31
N GLU A 101 10.14 -0.19 -14.99
CA GLU A 101 11.45 -0.09 -15.63
C GLU A 101 12.23 -1.42 -15.51
N ARG A 102 12.27 -2.00 -14.31
CA ARG A 102 12.94 -3.29 -14.07
C ARG A 102 12.37 -4.43 -14.91
N ARG A 103 11.07 -4.40 -15.20
CA ARG A 103 10.35 -5.44 -15.97
C ARG A 103 10.24 -5.13 -17.46
N GLY A 104 10.65 -3.94 -17.91
CA GLY A 104 10.49 -3.48 -19.28
C GLY A 104 9.03 -3.21 -19.66
N ILE A 105 8.21 -2.77 -18.70
CA ILE A 105 6.80 -2.43 -18.88
C ILE A 105 6.69 -0.94 -19.22
N ARG A 106 6.03 -0.60 -20.34
CA ARG A 106 5.73 0.77 -20.74
C ARG A 106 4.54 1.30 -19.92
N ILE A 107 4.68 2.49 -19.36
CA ILE A 107 3.60 3.19 -18.65
C ILE A 107 2.95 4.19 -19.62
N VAL A 108 1.62 4.15 -19.69
CA VAL A 108 0.78 5.18 -20.29
C VAL A 108 0.16 5.98 -19.15
N PRO A 109 0.63 7.19 -18.86
CA PRO A 109 0.08 7.99 -17.77
C PRO A 109 -1.23 8.65 -18.19
N TYR A 110 -2.23 8.58 -17.34
CA TYR A 110 -3.44 9.40 -17.39
C TYR A 110 -3.56 10.18 -16.08
N VAL A 111 -3.45 11.50 -16.15
CA VAL A 111 -3.64 12.40 -15.02
C VAL A 111 -4.94 13.16 -15.22
N SER A 112 -5.88 13.00 -14.32
CA SER A 112 -7.13 13.77 -14.34
C SER A 112 -6.83 15.25 -14.10
N THR A 113 -7.57 16.10 -14.75
CA THR A 113 -7.53 17.58 -14.49
C THR A 113 -8.28 17.98 -13.22
N THR A 114 -8.97 17.04 -12.60
CA THR A 114 -9.77 17.22 -11.40
C THR A 114 -9.36 16.24 -10.29
N SER A 115 -9.96 16.39 -9.11
CA SER A 115 -9.83 15.40 -8.01
C SER A 115 -10.53 14.06 -8.28
N ARG A 116 -11.07 13.84 -9.48
CA ARG A 116 -11.78 12.62 -9.86
C ARG A 116 -11.30 12.13 -11.22
N ILE A 117 -11.09 10.82 -11.33
CA ILE A 117 -10.74 10.19 -12.60
C ILE A 117 -12.01 10.04 -13.46
N ASP A 118 -11.90 10.42 -14.74
CA ASP A 118 -12.96 10.21 -15.73
C ASP A 118 -12.83 8.83 -16.37
N PRO A 119 -13.77 7.90 -16.15
CA PRO A 119 -13.69 6.56 -16.72
C PRO A 119 -13.75 6.53 -18.25
N VAL A 120 -14.43 7.50 -18.89
CA VAL A 120 -14.52 7.57 -20.36
C VAL A 120 -13.16 7.94 -20.96
N ALA A 121 -12.48 8.91 -20.38
CA ALA A 121 -11.15 9.31 -20.82
C ALA A 121 -10.11 8.20 -20.57
N VAL A 122 -10.21 7.46 -19.46
CA VAL A 122 -9.35 6.30 -19.18
C VAL A 122 -9.58 5.19 -20.22
N ALA A 123 -10.85 4.90 -20.56
CA ALA A 123 -11.19 3.91 -21.59
C ALA A 123 -10.58 4.29 -22.95
N ALA A 124 -10.74 5.55 -23.38
CA ALA A 124 -10.18 6.05 -24.63
C ALA A 124 -8.64 5.96 -24.66
N ALA A 125 -7.96 6.31 -23.58
CA ALA A 125 -6.50 6.18 -23.45
C ALA A 125 -6.07 4.70 -23.49
N ALA A 126 -6.82 3.81 -22.84
CA ALA A 126 -6.52 2.38 -22.83
C ALA A 126 -6.66 1.74 -24.22
N ASP A 127 -7.62 2.16 -25.02
CA ASP A 127 -7.83 1.66 -26.40
C ASP A 127 -6.77 2.20 -27.36
N GLY A 128 -6.45 3.50 -27.28
CA GLY A 128 -5.48 4.16 -28.17
C GLY A 128 -4.06 3.61 -28.04
N ASP A 129 -3.66 3.21 -26.86
CA ASP A 129 -2.30 2.75 -26.55
C ASP A 129 -2.13 1.23 -26.45
N ASN A 130 -3.17 0.47 -26.76
CA ASN A 130 -3.16 -1.00 -26.72
C ASN A 130 -2.69 -1.55 -25.36
N VAL A 131 -3.31 -1.08 -24.29
CA VAL A 131 -2.95 -1.32 -22.89
C VAL A 131 -3.34 -2.73 -22.46
N ASP A 132 -2.43 -3.45 -21.80
CA ASP A 132 -2.69 -4.80 -21.29
C ASP A 132 -3.44 -4.79 -19.95
N GLY A 133 -3.29 -3.74 -19.14
CA GLY A 133 -3.92 -3.60 -17.83
C GLY A 133 -3.96 -2.16 -17.33
N ILE A 134 -4.85 -1.89 -16.39
CA ILE A 134 -5.11 -0.56 -15.84
C ILE A 134 -4.77 -0.57 -14.34
N VAL A 135 -3.97 0.40 -13.90
CA VAL A 135 -3.73 0.70 -12.49
C VAL A 135 -4.38 2.03 -12.17
N VAL A 136 -5.17 2.06 -11.10
CA VAL A 136 -5.79 3.29 -10.58
C VAL A 136 -5.15 3.64 -9.25
N LEU A 137 -4.66 4.86 -9.11
CA LEU A 137 -4.04 5.35 -7.89
C LEU A 137 -4.97 6.33 -7.15
N ASN A 138 -5.28 6.02 -5.89
CA ASN A 138 -6.02 6.89 -4.96
C ASN A 138 -7.50 7.20 -5.30
N ASP A 139 -8.13 6.52 -6.23
CA ASP A 139 -9.55 6.73 -6.52
C ASP A 139 -10.30 5.39 -6.50
N ASP A 140 -11.04 5.14 -5.43
CA ASP A 140 -11.79 3.89 -5.19
C ASP A 140 -13.32 4.07 -5.27
N ARG A 141 -13.77 5.13 -5.97
CA ARG A 141 -15.21 5.39 -6.14
C ARG A 141 -15.90 4.21 -6.86
N PRO A 142 -17.01 3.69 -6.32
CA PRO A 142 -17.70 2.52 -6.90
C PRO A 142 -18.06 2.70 -8.38
N GLN A 143 -18.49 3.91 -8.79
CA GLN A 143 -18.85 4.21 -10.17
C GLN A 143 -17.66 4.11 -11.13
N LEU A 144 -16.47 4.57 -10.69
CA LEU A 144 -15.23 4.42 -11.45
C LEU A 144 -14.84 2.95 -11.59
N VAL A 145 -14.83 2.21 -10.47
CA VAL A 145 -14.49 0.78 -10.42
C VAL A 145 -15.40 -0.02 -11.35
N GLN A 146 -16.73 0.20 -11.27
CA GLN A 146 -17.71 -0.47 -12.11
C GLN A 146 -17.50 -0.16 -13.62
N ALA A 147 -17.25 1.11 -13.96
CA ALA A 147 -17.02 1.50 -15.34
C ALA A 147 -15.74 0.89 -15.92
N LEU A 148 -14.64 0.88 -15.15
CA LEU A 148 -13.37 0.32 -15.61
C LEU A 148 -13.40 -1.21 -15.69
N SER A 149 -14.09 -1.89 -14.78
CA SER A 149 -14.24 -3.36 -14.82
C SER A 149 -14.98 -3.83 -16.06
N ALA A 150 -15.87 -3.01 -16.62
CA ALA A 150 -16.62 -3.32 -17.84
C ALA A 150 -15.76 -3.26 -19.13
N LEU A 151 -14.52 -2.73 -19.07
CA LEU A 151 -13.63 -2.64 -20.23
C LEU A 151 -13.02 -3.99 -20.66
N GLY A 152 -13.27 -5.07 -19.91
CA GLY A 152 -12.74 -6.40 -20.23
C GLY A 152 -11.22 -6.53 -20.10
N ARG A 153 -10.57 -5.58 -19.43
CA ARG A 153 -9.14 -5.57 -19.13
C ARG A 153 -8.88 -5.69 -17.62
N PRO A 154 -7.79 -6.32 -17.18
CA PRO A 154 -7.42 -6.34 -15.78
C PRO A 154 -7.29 -4.92 -15.19
N VAL A 155 -7.93 -4.70 -14.04
CA VAL A 155 -7.88 -3.45 -13.28
C VAL A 155 -7.36 -3.76 -11.88
N VAL A 156 -6.42 -2.93 -11.37
CA VAL A 156 -5.93 -3.00 -9.99
C VAL A 156 -5.98 -1.60 -9.38
N LEU A 157 -6.55 -1.49 -8.18
CA LEU A 157 -6.49 -0.26 -7.39
C LEU A 157 -5.25 -0.26 -6.50
N ILE A 158 -4.51 0.83 -6.47
CA ILE A 158 -3.46 1.10 -5.47
C ILE A 158 -3.97 2.16 -4.49
N ASN A 159 -3.83 1.88 -3.20
CA ASN A 159 -4.23 2.76 -2.11
C ASN A 159 -5.73 3.12 -2.16
N GLY A 160 -6.53 2.12 -2.44
CA GLY A 160 -7.98 2.16 -2.47
C GLY A 160 -8.57 0.79 -2.18
N GLU A 161 -9.86 0.74 -1.88
CA GLU A 161 -10.58 -0.49 -1.61
C GLU A 161 -11.79 -0.63 -2.54
N ASP A 162 -12.05 -1.85 -2.97
CA ASP A 162 -13.31 -2.20 -3.62
C ASP A 162 -14.15 -3.08 -2.69
N PRO A 163 -15.17 -2.52 -2.03
CA PRO A 163 -16.07 -3.30 -1.16
C PRO A 163 -16.86 -4.37 -1.90
N ALA A 164 -17.11 -4.18 -3.20
CA ALA A 164 -17.84 -5.12 -4.02
C ALA A 164 -16.96 -6.28 -4.53
N MET A 165 -15.65 -6.23 -4.33
CA MET A 165 -14.69 -7.24 -4.77
C MET A 165 -14.80 -7.54 -6.27
N ILE A 166 -14.95 -6.50 -7.10
CA ILE A 166 -15.04 -6.61 -8.57
C ILE A 166 -13.65 -6.59 -9.19
N VAL A 167 -12.74 -5.76 -8.62
CA VAL A 167 -11.37 -5.59 -9.11
C VAL A 167 -10.35 -5.93 -8.02
N ASP A 168 -9.13 -6.27 -8.42
CA ASP A 168 -8.05 -6.49 -7.48
C ASP A 168 -7.61 -5.19 -6.81
N THR A 169 -7.25 -5.24 -5.52
CA THR A 169 -6.80 -4.08 -4.77
C THR A 169 -5.50 -4.36 -4.03
N VAL A 170 -4.62 -3.35 -3.97
CA VAL A 170 -3.38 -3.36 -3.19
C VAL A 170 -3.33 -2.12 -2.33
N THR A 171 -3.25 -2.30 -1.02
CA THR A 171 -3.13 -1.19 -0.07
C THR A 171 -2.17 -1.53 1.07
N ALA A 172 -1.77 -0.53 1.85
CA ALA A 172 -1.17 -0.78 3.14
C ALA A 172 -2.25 -1.27 4.11
N GLU A 173 -1.88 -2.10 5.07
CA GLU A 173 -2.80 -2.55 6.12
C GLU A 173 -3.01 -1.43 7.15
N ASN A 174 -3.90 -0.47 6.78
CA ASN A 174 -4.15 0.76 7.51
C ASN A 174 -4.77 0.52 8.89
N ARG A 175 -5.66 -0.49 9.02
CA ARG A 175 -6.33 -0.83 10.27
C ARG A 175 -5.35 -1.40 11.29
N PHE A 176 -4.52 -2.36 10.89
CA PHE A 176 -3.47 -2.90 11.74
C PHE A 176 -2.43 -1.85 12.12
N GLY A 177 -1.99 -1.03 11.15
CA GLY A 177 -1.01 0.04 11.42
C GLY A 177 -1.51 1.01 12.48
N ALA A 178 -2.76 1.48 12.37
CA ALA A 178 -3.36 2.37 13.38
C ALA A 178 -3.49 1.65 14.73
N ARG A 179 -3.98 0.42 14.72
CA ARG A 179 -4.08 -0.41 15.93
C ARG A 179 -2.73 -0.54 16.63
N LEU A 180 -1.66 -0.86 15.90
CA LEU A 180 -0.30 -0.99 16.42
C LEU A 180 0.16 0.29 17.13
N GLY A 181 -0.08 1.46 16.52
CA GLY A 181 0.28 2.75 17.12
C GLY A 181 -0.51 3.08 18.39
N ILE A 182 -1.81 2.81 18.40
CA ILE A 182 -2.68 3.05 19.55
C ILE A 182 -2.39 2.06 20.68
N GLU A 183 -2.17 0.79 20.39
CA GLU A 183 -1.74 -0.20 21.39
C GLU A 183 -0.45 0.23 22.09
N HIS A 184 0.50 0.82 21.33
CA HIS A 184 1.72 1.37 21.90
C HIS A 184 1.42 2.55 22.85
N LEU A 185 0.60 3.52 22.46
CA LEU A 185 0.20 4.63 23.34
C LEU A 185 -0.53 4.13 24.59
N LEU A 186 -1.43 3.17 24.46
CA LEU A 186 -2.13 2.55 25.59
C LEU A 186 -1.16 1.83 26.55
N SER A 187 -0.14 1.16 26.01
CA SER A 187 0.91 0.47 26.79
C SER A 187 1.77 1.43 27.61
N LEU A 188 1.99 2.66 27.13
CA LEU A 188 2.64 3.73 27.86
C LEU A 188 1.80 4.34 28.98
N GLY A 189 0.50 4.03 29.05
CA GLY A 189 -0.43 4.52 30.06
C GLY A 189 -1.41 5.58 29.56
N HIS A 190 -1.33 6.01 28.31
CA HIS A 190 -2.35 6.92 27.76
C HIS A 190 -3.72 6.28 27.75
N ARG A 191 -4.77 7.07 28.08
CA ARG A 191 -6.17 6.62 28.04
C ARG A 191 -7.04 7.60 27.25
N ASN A 192 -6.72 8.87 27.29
CA ASN A 192 -7.38 9.94 26.55
C ASN A 192 -6.52 10.28 25.32
N ILE A 193 -6.73 9.58 24.21
CA ILE A 193 -6.00 9.76 22.96
C ILE A 193 -6.93 10.46 21.96
N LEU A 194 -6.62 11.71 21.63
CA LEU A 194 -7.34 12.47 20.62
C LEU A 194 -7.01 11.92 19.23
N HIS A 195 -8.03 11.62 18.43
CA HIS A 195 -7.83 11.18 17.04
C HIS A 195 -8.24 12.28 16.05
N ILE A 196 -7.27 12.89 15.37
CA ILE A 196 -7.53 13.85 14.29
C ILE A 196 -7.54 13.10 12.98
N THR A 197 -8.69 13.08 12.31
CA THR A 197 -8.94 12.24 11.14
C THR A 197 -9.67 12.99 10.03
N TRP A 198 -9.63 12.40 8.85
CA TRP A 198 -10.32 12.86 7.65
C TRP A 198 -10.96 11.65 6.97
N LYS A 199 -12.20 11.77 6.50
CA LYS A 199 -12.96 10.63 5.97
C LYS A 199 -13.03 10.57 4.43
N GLY A 200 -12.22 11.34 3.73
CA GLY A 200 -12.26 11.44 2.28
C GLY A 200 -11.88 10.17 1.51
N ARG A 201 -11.20 9.21 2.16
CA ARG A 201 -10.80 7.93 1.55
C ARG A 201 -11.11 6.75 2.45
N THR A 202 -11.38 5.58 1.86
CA THR A 202 -11.62 4.34 2.60
C THR A 202 -10.41 3.95 3.45
N THR A 203 -9.19 4.08 2.94
CA THR A 203 -7.95 3.78 3.66
C THR A 203 -7.79 4.60 4.95
N ILE A 204 -8.23 5.86 4.96
CA ILE A 204 -8.20 6.71 6.17
C ILE A 204 -9.27 6.27 7.18
N ARG A 205 -10.46 5.88 6.71
CA ARG A 205 -11.49 5.32 7.60
C ARG A 205 -11.02 4.05 8.30
N ARG A 206 -10.20 3.22 7.63
CA ARG A 206 -9.58 2.04 8.25
C ARG A 206 -8.65 2.38 9.41
N ARG A 207 -8.02 3.56 9.40
CA ARG A 207 -7.18 4.03 10.52
C ARG A 207 -8.02 4.30 11.76
N TYR A 208 -9.25 4.81 11.60
CA TYR A 208 -10.21 4.92 12.70
C TYR A 208 -10.68 3.54 13.21
N ASP A 209 -10.92 2.59 12.31
CA ASP A 209 -11.27 1.23 12.71
C ASP A 209 -10.15 0.64 13.59
N GLY A 210 -8.89 0.80 13.22
CA GLY A 210 -7.74 0.36 14.02
C GLY A 210 -7.59 1.07 15.37
N TYR A 211 -7.87 2.38 15.41
CA TYR A 211 -7.96 3.13 16.67
C TYR A 211 -9.00 2.51 17.60
N SER A 212 -10.19 2.23 17.10
CA SER A 212 -11.29 1.62 17.85
C SER A 212 -10.94 0.21 18.33
N ASP A 213 -10.35 -0.61 17.47
CA ASP A 213 -9.94 -1.98 17.79
C ASP A 213 -8.94 -2.03 18.95
N ALA A 214 -7.98 -1.10 18.99
CA ALA A 214 -6.99 -1.07 20.06
C ALA A 214 -7.62 -0.80 21.44
N TYR A 215 -8.58 0.13 21.50
CA TYR A 215 -9.34 0.37 22.73
C TYR A 215 -10.14 -0.86 23.16
N LEU A 216 -10.88 -1.46 22.24
CA LEU A 216 -11.69 -2.65 22.52
C LEU A 216 -10.82 -3.83 22.98
N ALA A 217 -9.67 -4.04 22.33
CA ALA A 217 -8.72 -5.10 22.72
C ALA A 217 -8.14 -4.88 24.13
N ALA A 218 -8.02 -3.62 24.56
CA ALA A 218 -7.58 -3.25 25.91
C ALA A 218 -8.71 -3.30 26.95
N GLY A 219 -9.93 -3.70 26.57
CA GLY A 219 -11.10 -3.69 27.46
C GLY A 219 -11.62 -2.28 27.80
N LEU A 220 -11.29 -1.29 26.96
CA LEU A 220 -11.66 0.11 27.17
C LEU A 220 -12.79 0.53 26.23
N ALA A 221 -13.61 1.48 26.67
CA ALA A 221 -14.59 2.10 25.78
C ALA A 221 -13.88 3.02 24.78
N VAL A 222 -14.32 3.00 23.52
CA VAL A 222 -13.84 3.93 22.50
C VAL A 222 -14.38 5.33 22.81
N PRO A 223 -13.51 6.34 23.06
CA PRO A 223 -13.98 7.65 23.48
C PRO A 223 -14.50 8.44 22.28
N SER A 224 -15.82 8.53 22.14
CA SER A 224 -16.49 9.18 21.00
C SER A 224 -16.23 10.68 20.92
N ASP A 225 -16.00 11.36 22.06
CA ASP A 225 -15.68 12.79 22.15
C ASP A 225 -14.21 13.09 21.82
N MET A 226 -13.36 12.09 21.66
CA MET A 226 -11.95 12.23 21.30
C MET A 226 -11.69 12.15 19.79
N VAL A 227 -12.70 12.05 18.95
CA VAL A 227 -12.53 12.04 17.49
C VAL A 227 -12.83 13.40 16.91
N VAL A 228 -11.89 13.96 16.18
CA VAL A 228 -12.00 15.27 15.50
C VAL A 228 -11.83 15.05 14.01
N GLU A 229 -12.90 15.25 13.28
CA GLU A 229 -12.90 15.20 11.84
C GLU A 229 -12.53 16.55 11.25
N VAL A 230 -11.60 16.53 10.29
CA VAL A 230 -11.18 17.71 9.51
C VAL A 230 -11.54 17.51 8.03
N GLU A 231 -11.49 18.57 7.24
CA GLU A 231 -11.94 18.52 5.85
C GLU A 231 -10.95 17.79 4.92
N SER A 232 -9.64 17.86 5.23
CA SER A 232 -8.61 17.24 4.40
C SER A 232 -7.36 16.89 5.22
N TYR A 233 -6.32 16.42 4.56
CA TYR A 233 -5.09 15.88 5.18
C TYR A 233 -3.92 16.87 5.22
N GLU A 234 -4.05 18.07 4.66
CA GLU A 234 -2.98 19.06 4.63
C GLU A 234 -2.69 19.64 6.03
N PRO A 235 -1.46 20.13 6.27
CA PRO A 235 -1.03 20.60 7.61
C PRO A 235 -1.92 21.69 8.22
N GLN A 236 -2.47 22.59 7.42
CA GLN A 236 -3.34 23.67 7.92
C GLN A 236 -4.60 23.16 8.63
N TRP A 237 -5.10 21.96 8.27
CA TRP A 237 -6.26 21.38 8.93
C TRP A 237 -5.92 20.82 10.31
N GLY A 238 -4.73 20.24 10.46
CA GLY A 238 -4.21 19.84 11.77
C GLY A 238 -3.97 21.04 12.69
N GLU A 239 -3.35 22.10 12.14
CA GLU A 239 -3.14 23.37 12.85
C GLU A 239 -4.46 24.00 13.30
N ALA A 240 -5.44 24.13 12.41
CA ALA A 240 -6.75 24.69 12.71
C ALA A 240 -7.51 23.87 13.76
N ALA A 241 -7.42 22.53 13.69
CA ALA A 241 -8.03 21.63 14.67
C ALA A 241 -7.46 21.86 16.08
N ILE A 242 -6.14 21.94 16.23
CA ILE A 242 -5.50 22.20 17.53
C ILE A 242 -5.85 23.58 18.05
N ARG A 243 -5.77 24.64 17.24
CA ARG A 243 -6.16 26.01 17.67
C ARG A 243 -7.59 26.05 18.18
N ARG A 244 -8.53 25.39 17.49
CA ARG A 244 -9.93 25.28 17.94
C ARG A 244 -10.06 24.55 19.27
N LEU A 245 -9.40 23.39 19.41
CA LEU A 245 -9.46 22.58 20.62
C LEU A 245 -8.82 23.27 21.84
N LEU A 246 -7.84 24.13 21.66
CA LEU A 246 -7.25 24.91 22.73
C LEU A 246 -8.18 26.03 23.25
N ALA A 247 -9.09 26.51 22.41
CA ALA A 247 -10.08 27.51 22.76
C ALA A 247 -11.35 26.92 23.45
N GLU A 248 -11.49 25.59 23.55
CA GLU A 248 -12.59 24.93 24.25
C GLU A 248 -12.45 25.11 25.79
N GLU A 249 -13.55 25.00 26.53
CA GLU A 249 -13.56 25.05 28.00
C GLU A 249 -12.65 23.96 28.64
N ARG A 250 -12.50 22.84 27.94
CA ARG A 250 -11.57 21.75 28.27
C ARG A 250 -10.50 21.67 27.18
N PRO A 251 -9.41 22.41 27.29
CA PRO A 251 -8.38 22.43 26.25
C PRO A 251 -7.91 21.03 25.87
N LEU A 252 -7.80 20.75 24.57
CA LEU A 252 -7.47 19.44 24.01
C LEU A 252 -8.35 18.29 24.60
N ARG A 253 -9.50 18.60 25.21
CA ARG A 253 -10.39 17.62 25.88
C ARG A 253 -9.68 16.79 26.94
N LYS A 254 -8.59 17.30 27.53
CA LYS A 254 -7.68 16.62 28.45
C LYS A 254 -6.97 15.40 27.82
N ALA A 255 -6.75 15.41 26.53
CA ALA A 255 -5.96 14.39 25.87
C ALA A 255 -4.51 14.45 26.34
N THR A 256 -3.92 13.28 26.59
CA THR A 256 -2.49 13.11 26.88
C THR A 256 -1.70 12.66 25.67
N ALA A 257 -2.38 12.24 24.61
CA ALA A 257 -1.78 11.92 23.32
C ALA A 257 -2.73 12.33 22.17
N ILE A 258 -2.15 12.59 21.01
CA ILE A 258 -2.85 12.90 19.76
C ILE A 258 -2.39 11.90 18.72
N PHE A 259 -3.33 11.17 18.11
CA PHE A 259 -3.12 10.34 16.94
C PHE A 259 -3.68 11.06 15.71
N CYS A 260 -2.81 11.40 14.79
CA CYS A 260 -3.19 12.00 13.52
C CYS A 260 -3.28 10.94 12.42
N ALA A 261 -4.37 10.94 11.66
CA ALA A 261 -4.57 9.99 10.56
C ALA A 261 -3.58 10.16 9.39
N ALA A 262 -2.76 11.20 9.38
CA ALA A 262 -1.67 11.43 8.43
C ALA A 262 -0.56 12.28 9.07
N ASP A 263 0.68 12.10 8.64
CA ASP A 263 1.82 12.90 9.12
C ASP A 263 1.66 14.39 8.80
N ASN A 264 1.08 14.73 7.66
CA ASN A 264 0.79 16.12 7.33
C ASN A 264 -0.10 16.80 8.40
N LEU A 265 -1.16 16.11 8.85
CA LEU A 265 -1.99 16.60 9.96
C LEU A 265 -1.17 16.73 11.24
N ALA A 266 -0.31 15.73 11.56
CA ALA A 266 0.54 15.75 12.74
C ALA A 266 1.54 16.91 12.74
N LEU A 267 2.12 17.23 11.59
CA LEU A 267 3.03 18.37 11.44
C LEU A 267 2.31 19.70 11.69
N GLY A 268 1.08 19.85 11.21
CA GLY A 268 0.23 21.00 11.53
C GLY A 268 -0.11 21.08 13.02
N CYS A 269 -0.40 19.93 13.66
CA CYS A 269 -0.63 19.87 15.10
C CYS A 269 0.61 20.28 15.89
N LEU A 270 1.80 19.77 15.55
CA LEU A 270 3.06 20.11 16.19
C LEU A 270 3.31 21.63 16.13
N LYS A 271 3.07 22.24 14.97
CA LYS A 271 3.20 23.70 14.80
C LYS A 271 2.30 24.45 15.78
N ALA A 272 1.01 24.15 15.80
CA ALA A 272 0.04 24.84 16.65
C ALA A 272 0.32 24.63 18.17
N LEU A 273 0.72 23.43 18.55
CA LEU A 273 1.11 23.12 19.93
C LEU A 273 2.34 23.93 20.35
N THR A 274 3.38 23.98 19.52
CA THR A 274 4.59 24.76 19.75
C THR A 274 4.28 26.25 19.92
N GLU A 275 3.44 26.83 19.03
CA GLU A 275 3.01 28.25 19.11
C GLU A 275 2.20 28.55 20.38
N ALA A 276 1.48 27.55 20.91
CA ALA A 276 0.74 27.65 22.17
C ALA A 276 1.60 27.39 23.41
N GLY A 277 2.91 27.11 23.26
CA GLY A 277 3.81 26.80 24.37
C GLY A 277 3.60 25.41 24.99
N ILE A 278 2.89 24.51 24.32
CA ILE A 278 2.66 23.12 24.76
C ILE A 278 3.81 22.25 24.26
N ARG A 279 4.47 21.59 25.17
CA ARG A 279 5.66 20.78 24.88
C ARG A 279 5.26 19.38 24.41
N VAL A 280 5.83 18.97 23.29
CA VAL A 280 5.73 17.60 22.80
C VAL A 280 7.11 16.97 22.99
N PRO A 281 7.21 15.81 23.67
CA PRO A 281 6.13 14.96 24.19
C PRO A 281 5.71 15.22 25.65
N ASP A 282 6.33 16.16 26.37
CA ASP A 282 6.23 16.31 27.84
C ASP A 282 4.82 16.60 28.33
N ASP A 283 4.07 17.48 27.65
CA ASP A 283 2.70 17.85 28.00
C ASP A 283 1.66 17.02 27.22
N VAL A 284 1.98 16.66 25.97
CA VAL A 284 1.14 15.82 25.10
C VAL A 284 2.00 15.06 24.08
N SER A 285 1.76 13.78 23.92
CA SER A 285 2.41 12.96 22.86
C SER A 285 1.71 13.15 21.51
N VAL A 286 2.46 13.06 20.40
CA VAL A 286 1.90 13.11 19.04
C VAL A 286 2.39 11.92 18.24
N LEU A 287 1.45 11.17 17.65
CA LEU A 287 1.68 10.05 16.75
C LEU A 287 1.08 10.37 15.38
N GLY A 288 1.89 10.25 14.33
CA GLY A 288 1.47 10.38 12.94
C GLY A 288 1.18 9.06 12.25
N PHE A 289 0.98 9.13 10.95
CA PHE A 289 0.82 8.00 10.05
C PHE A 289 1.36 8.38 8.67
N ASP A 290 2.11 7.52 8.01
CA ASP A 290 2.64 7.50 6.64
C ASP A 290 4.18 7.40 6.60
N ASP A 291 4.91 7.94 7.56
CA ASP A 291 6.38 8.09 7.61
C ASP A 291 6.92 8.90 6.41
N ILE A 292 6.33 10.08 6.18
CA ILE A 292 6.86 11.00 5.18
C ILE A 292 8.19 11.62 5.62
N MET A 293 9.03 12.01 4.66
CA MET A 293 10.37 12.55 4.95
C MET A 293 10.36 13.70 5.97
N PRO A 294 9.47 14.70 5.93
CA PRO A 294 9.44 15.78 6.91
C PRO A 294 9.21 15.32 8.36
N ALA A 295 8.56 14.17 8.57
CA ALA A 295 8.31 13.64 9.91
C ALA A 295 9.62 13.35 10.69
N ALA A 296 10.67 12.93 10.00
CA ALA A 296 11.96 12.65 10.60
C ALA A 296 12.73 13.93 11.00
N PHE A 297 12.40 15.07 10.38
CA PHE A 297 13.10 16.36 10.57
C PHE A 297 12.25 17.39 11.31
N SER A 298 11.06 17.04 11.78
CA SER A 298 10.25 17.92 12.63
C SER A 298 10.86 18.10 14.02
N ALA A 299 10.40 19.09 14.76
CA ALA A 299 10.83 19.34 16.12
C ALA A 299 9.61 19.28 17.08
N PRO A 300 9.56 18.22 17.93
CA PRO A 300 10.42 17.03 17.93
C PRO A 300 10.25 16.15 16.70
N PRO A 301 11.23 15.25 16.39
CA PRO A 301 11.06 14.26 15.33
C PRO A 301 9.83 13.38 15.56
N LEU A 302 8.93 13.31 14.58
CA LEU A 302 7.62 12.70 14.70
C LEU A 302 7.70 11.16 14.69
N SER A 303 7.17 10.55 15.73
CA SER A 303 6.84 9.11 15.76
C SER A 303 5.63 8.84 14.88
N THR A 304 5.67 7.78 14.08
CA THR A 304 4.67 7.56 13.04
C THR A 304 4.51 6.09 12.69
N ILE A 305 3.49 5.77 11.92
CA ILE A 305 3.32 4.45 11.29
C ILE A 305 3.85 4.52 9.86
N GLN A 306 4.87 3.73 9.57
CA GLN A 306 5.43 3.64 8.23
C GLN A 306 4.61 2.73 7.32
N LEU A 307 4.22 3.26 6.17
CA LEU A 307 3.60 2.51 5.07
C LEU A 307 4.68 1.89 4.17
N PRO A 308 4.48 0.68 3.64
CA PRO A 308 5.32 0.12 2.58
C PRO A 308 4.97 0.71 1.20
N ALA A 309 4.87 2.03 1.10
CA ALA A 309 4.34 2.75 -0.06
C ALA A 309 5.11 2.44 -1.36
N ASP A 310 6.42 2.29 -1.28
CA ASP A 310 7.30 1.96 -2.41
C ASP A 310 7.11 0.54 -2.98
N ARG A 311 6.42 -0.34 -2.23
CA ARG A 311 6.21 -1.75 -2.58
C ARG A 311 4.83 -2.02 -3.20
N LEU A 312 3.87 -1.12 -3.01
CA LEU A 312 2.49 -1.30 -3.50
C LEU A 312 2.45 -1.45 -5.03
N GLY A 313 3.28 -0.69 -5.74
CA GLY A 313 3.36 -0.76 -7.20
C GLY A 313 3.79 -2.13 -7.73
N GLY A 314 4.82 -2.73 -7.13
CA GLY A 314 5.27 -4.07 -7.52
C GLY A 314 4.21 -5.16 -7.27
N ALA A 315 3.48 -5.04 -6.16
CA ALA A 315 2.39 -5.92 -5.82
C ALA A 315 1.20 -5.78 -6.80
N ALA A 316 0.87 -4.56 -7.22
CA ALA A 316 -0.18 -4.30 -8.21
C ALA A 316 0.16 -4.91 -9.58
N LEU A 317 1.41 -4.75 -10.05
CA LEU A 317 1.87 -5.38 -11.28
C LEU A 317 1.78 -6.91 -11.21
N ALA A 318 2.13 -7.51 -10.07
CA ALA A 318 2.02 -8.96 -9.90
C ALA A 318 0.55 -9.45 -9.99
N LEU A 319 -0.42 -8.70 -9.47
CA LEU A 319 -1.84 -9.01 -9.61
C LEU A 319 -2.31 -8.88 -11.07
N LEU A 320 -1.93 -7.82 -11.79
CA LEU A 320 -2.21 -7.67 -13.21
C LEU A 320 -1.68 -8.85 -14.03
N GLU A 321 -0.43 -9.21 -13.81
CA GLU A 321 0.21 -10.34 -14.48
C GLU A 321 -0.53 -11.65 -14.20
N GLN A 322 -0.93 -11.90 -12.96
CA GLN A 322 -1.71 -13.08 -12.59
C GLN A 322 -3.05 -13.14 -13.32
N ARG A 323 -3.74 -12.00 -13.49
CA ARG A 323 -4.99 -11.91 -14.26
C ARG A 323 -4.78 -12.24 -15.73
N LEU A 324 -3.74 -11.70 -16.33
CA LEU A 324 -3.41 -11.93 -17.74
C LEU A 324 -3.02 -13.39 -18.01
N VAL A 325 -2.25 -14.01 -17.10
CA VAL A 325 -1.83 -15.41 -17.25
C VAL A 325 -2.99 -16.38 -17.02
N ALA A 326 -3.85 -16.10 -16.04
CA ALA A 326 -4.98 -16.98 -15.75
C ALA A 326 -6.01 -16.98 -16.88
N ALA A 327 -6.20 -15.85 -17.58
CA ALA A 327 -7.20 -15.64 -18.62
C ALA A 327 -8.60 -16.12 -18.22
N ASP A 328 -8.89 -16.12 -16.92
CA ASP A 328 -10.12 -16.59 -16.30
C ASP A 328 -10.95 -15.39 -15.80
N PRO A 329 -12.03 -15.02 -16.52
CA PRO A 329 -12.88 -13.90 -16.12
C PRO A 329 -13.68 -14.18 -14.82
N THR A 330 -13.77 -15.45 -14.39
CA THR A 330 -14.50 -15.84 -13.19
C THR A 330 -13.63 -15.85 -11.94
N ARG A 331 -12.32 -15.61 -12.09
CA ARG A 331 -11.39 -15.56 -10.98
C ARG A 331 -11.82 -14.49 -9.95
N PRO A 332 -11.97 -14.83 -8.66
CA PRO A 332 -12.31 -13.87 -7.62
C PRO A 332 -11.31 -12.71 -7.56
N ALA A 333 -11.78 -11.53 -7.19
CA ALA A 333 -10.89 -10.40 -6.92
C ALA A 333 -10.05 -10.66 -5.66
N HIS A 334 -8.83 -10.17 -5.67
CA HIS A 334 -7.92 -10.25 -4.53
C HIS A 334 -7.80 -8.88 -3.86
N ARG A 335 -7.86 -8.88 -2.53
CA ARG A 335 -7.42 -7.76 -1.71
C ARG A 335 -6.08 -8.12 -1.09
N LEU A 336 -5.04 -7.38 -1.46
CA LEU A 336 -3.69 -7.55 -0.91
C LEU A 336 -3.37 -6.36 -0.02
N GLU A 337 -3.08 -6.64 1.24
CA GLU A 337 -2.70 -5.65 2.25
C GLU A 337 -1.26 -5.88 2.71
N LEU A 338 -0.42 -4.85 2.59
CA LEU A 338 0.97 -4.92 3.01
C LEU A 338 1.13 -4.34 4.41
N GLY A 339 1.79 -5.08 5.31
CA GLY A 339 1.95 -4.73 6.71
C GLY A 339 2.69 -3.40 6.92
N CYS A 340 2.19 -2.60 7.87
CA CYS A 340 2.80 -1.37 8.36
C CYS A 340 3.72 -1.65 9.56
N ARG A 341 4.56 -0.67 9.92
CA ARG A 341 5.39 -0.74 11.13
C ARG A 341 5.41 0.57 11.91
N LEU A 342 5.49 0.48 13.24
CA LEU A 342 5.67 1.64 14.10
C LEU A 342 7.13 2.13 14.04
N VAL A 343 7.31 3.43 13.85
CA VAL A 343 8.60 4.12 13.88
C VAL A 343 8.59 5.10 15.04
N LEU A 344 9.33 4.76 16.10
CA LEU A 344 9.45 5.62 17.28
C LEU A 344 10.56 6.64 17.09
N ARG A 345 10.24 7.91 17.44
CA ARG A 345 11.16 9.04 17.43
C ARG A 345 11.02 9.86 18.73
N GLY A 346 11.00 11.18 18.65
CA GLY A 346 11.00 12.07 19.82
C GLY A 346 9.64 12.62 20.26
N SER A 347 8.52 12.26 19.59
CA SER A 347 7.21 12.89 19.85
C SER A 347 6.29 12.10 20.78
N ILE A 348 6.74 11.01 21.36
CA ILE A 348 5.95 10.15 22.27
C ILE A 348 6.73 9.92 23.56
N ALA A 349 6.03 10.04 24.70
CA ALA A 349 6.49 9.70 26.03
C ALA A 349 5.30 9.15 26.87
N PRO A 350 5.51 8.56 28.06
CA PRO A 350 4.42 8.28 28.98
C PRO A 350 3.62 9.55 29.33
N PRO A 351 2.30 9.43 29.65
CA PRO A 351 1.48 10.61 29.99
C PRO A 351 2.06 11.38 31.17
N PRO A 352 1.89 12.73 31.21
CA PRO A 352 2.28 13.52 32.36
C PRO A 352 1.59 13.01 33.64
N ARG A 353 2.29 13.08 34.76
CA ARG A 353 1.79 12.62 36.08
C ARG A 353 0.73 13.53 36.64
#